data_2d20abc6a8325cee817103085fc2d3fe
#
_entry.id   2d20abc6a8325cee817103085fc2d3fe
#
_cell.length_a   1.000
_cell.length_b   1.000
_cell.length_c   1.000
_cell.angle_alpha   90.00
_cell.angle_beta   90.00
_cell.angle_gamma   90.00
#
_symmetry.space_group_name_H-M   'P 1'
#
loop_
_entity.id
_entity.type
_entity.pdbx_description
1 polymer ?
#
loop_
_entity_poly.entity_id
_entity_poly.type
_entity_poly.pdbx_seq_one_letter_code
_entity_poly.pdbx_strand_id
1 'polypeptide(L)'
;FKAINDTYGHLKGDHALIEFGRILQHSIDKDSVAIRMGGDEFVIFAKLQSDTEAVKLKKRIENNVRQFNIHSKEPFHLSFSIGIAKYNEKNIDTFLSAMDDSMYEAKNMHRLMQ
;
A
#
# COMPACT_ATOMS: atom_id res chain seq x y z
N PHE A 1 8.96 5.31 -6.43
CA PHE A 1 9.50 3.99 -6.78
C PHE A 1 10.27 4.01 -8.09
N LYS A 2 9.69 4.59 -9.13
CA LYS A 2 10.40 4.74 -10.40
C LYS A 2 11.70 5.53 -10.22
N ALA A 3 11.67 6.60 -9.44
CA ALA A 3 12.85 7.40 -9.15
C ALA A 3 13.94 6.59 -8.47
N ILE A 4 13.57 5.66 -7.58
CA ILE A 4 14.53 4.76 -6.92
C ILE A 4 15.17 3.83 -7.95
N ASN A 5 14.38 3.23 -8.83
CA ASN A 5 14.90 2.38 -9.90
C ASN A 5 15.86 3.15 -10.83
N ASP A 6 15.45 4.35 -11.21
CA ASP A 6 16.23 5.15 -12.16
C ASP A 6 17.55 5.65 -11.55
N THR A 7 17.54 5.98 -10.25
CA THR A 7 18.71 6.53 -9.56
C THR A 7 19.64 5.45 -9.02
N TYR A 8 19.09 4.38 -8.46
CA TYR A 8 19.86 3.37 -7.70
C TYR A 8 19.80 1.97 -8.32
N GLY A 9 19.01 1.76 -9.38
CA GLY A 9 18.87 0.47 -10.06
C GLY A 9 17.74 -0.37 -9.52
N HIS A 10 17.37 -1.41 -10.30
CA HIS A 10 16.24 -2.27 -9.98
C HIS A 10 16.40 -3.06 -8.68
N LEU A 11 17.62 -3.43 -8.32
CA LEU A 11 17.87 -4.16 -7.08
C LEU A 11 17.47 -3.32 -5.86
N LYS A 12 17.82 -2.04 -5.87
CA LYS A 12 17.42 -1.12 -4.80
C LYS A 12 15.93 -0.82 -4.84
N GLY A 13 15.33 -0.76 -6.04
CA GLY A 13 13.88 -0.62 -6.19
C GLY A 13 13.14 -1.81 -5.59
N ASP A 14 13.60 -3.03 -5.87
CA ASP A 14 13.01 -4.23 -5.28
C ASP A 14 13.15 -4.23 -3.76
N HIS A 15 14.29 -3.79 -3.25
CA HIS A 15 14.52 -3.66 -1.82
C HIS A 15 13.56 -2.65 -1.18
N ALA A 16 13.32 -1.53 -1.86
CA ALA A 16 12.36 -0.53 -1.40
C ALA A 16 10.94 -1.12 -1.28
N LEU A 17 10.52 -1.92 -2.28
CA LEU A 17 9.22 -2.59 -2.25
C LEU A 17 9.12 -3.57 -1.08
N ILE A 18 10.15 -4.35 -0.84
CA ILE A 18 10.18 -5.31 0.27
C ILE A 18 10.07 -4.57 1.61
N GLU A 19 10.82 -3.51 1.79
CA GLU A 19 10.80 -2.73 3.03
C GLU A 19 9.45 -2.06 3.25
N PHE A 20 8.85 -1.51 2.18
CA PHE A 20 7.53 -0.91 2.27
C PHE A 20 6.47 -1.96 2.62
N GLY A 21 6.55 -3.15 2.00
CA GLY A 21 5.66 -4.27 2.33
C GLY A 21 5.74 -4.67 3.80
N ARG A 22 6.95 -4.68 4.38
CA ARG A 22 7.13 -4.96 5.80
C ARG A 22 6.48 -3.90 6.68
N ILE A 23 6.63 -2.63 6.31
CA ILE A 23 6.01 -1.53 7.03
C ILE A 23 4.49 -1.67 7.02
N LEU A 24 3.92 -1.98 5.86
CA LEU A 24 2.47 -2.18 5.75
C LEU A 24 2.01 -3.35 6.63
N GLN A 25 2.71 -4.48 6.60
CA GLN A 25 2.35 -5.64 7.42
C GLN A 25 2.38 -5.34 8.91
N HIS A 26 3.35 -4.54 9.37
CA HIS A 26 3.43 -4.13 10.77
C HIS A 26 2.41 -3.07 11.15
N SER A 27 1.85 -2.36 10.17
CA SER A 27 0.90 -1.27 10.41
C SER A 27 -0.54 -1.72 10.41
N ILE A 28 -0.87 -2.81 9.71
CA ILE A 28 -2.23 -3.31 9.54
C ILE A 28 -2.45 -4.55 10.42
N ASP A 29 -3.72 -4.84 10.69
CA ASP A 29 -4.08 -6.02 11.47
C ASP A 29 -4.35 -7.24 10.58
N LYS A 30 -4.67 -8.38 11.21
CA LYS A 30 -4.88 -9.66 10.51
C LYS A 30 -6.10 -9.66 9.59
N ASP A 31 -7.06 -8.76 9.82
CA ASP A 31 -8.28 -8.67 9.01
C ASP A 31 -8.14 -7.69 7.85
N SER A 32 -6.96 -7.12 7.68
CA SER A 32 -6.66 -6.17 6.60
C SER A 32 -5.73 -6.79 5.59
N VAL A 33 -5.85 -6.32 4.33
CA VAL A 33 -5.01 -6.78 3.22
C VAL A 33 -4.46 -5.57 2.50
N ALA A 34 -3.15 -5.59 2.23
CA ALA A 34 -2.50 -4.58 1.43
C ALA A 34 -2.25 -5.13 0.03
N ILE A 35 -2.65 -4.39 -0.99
CA ILE A 35 -2.50 -4.80 -2.38
C ILE A 35 -1.76 -3.71 -3.15
N ARG A 36 -0.74 -4.11 -3.89
CA ARG A 36 -0.05 -3.23 -4.81
C ARG A 36 -0.86 -3.14 -6.11
N MET A 37 -1.32 -1.95 -6.43
CA MET A 37 -2.12 -1.72 -7.64
C MET A 37 -1.24 -1.55 -8.88
N GLY A 38 -0.04 -1.03 -8.71
CA GLY A 38 0.94 -0.84 -9.77
C GLY A 38 1.94 0.22 -9.37
N GLY A 39 3.18 0.15 -9.88
CA GLY A 39 4.21 1.13 -9.58
C GLY A 39 4.36 1.37 -8.08
N ASP A 40 4.05 2.58 -7.66
CA ASP A 40 4.13 3.03 -6.29
C ASP A 40 2.77 3.20 -5.61
N GLU A 41 1.72 2.58 -6.15
CA GLU A 41 0.36 2.68 -5.62
C GLU A 41 -0.05 1.42 -4.87
N PHE A 42 -0.54 1.61 -3.65
CA PHE A 42 -1.05 0.54 -2.78
C PHE A 42 -2.43 0.87 -2.28
N VAL A 43 -3.27 -0.15 -2.15
CA VAL A 43 -4.58 -0.01 -1.52
C VAL A 43 -4.64 -0.99 -0.35
N ILE A 44 -5.13 -0.50 0.78
CA ILE A 44 -5.33 -1.30 1.97
C ILE A 44 -6.83 -1.51 2.16
N PHE A 45 -7.24 -2.76 2.12
CA PHE A 45 -8.62 -3.15 2.41
C PHE A 45 -8.67 -3.52 3.87
N ALA A 46 -9.35 -2.70 4.66
CA ALA A 46 -9.33 -2.80 6.10
C ALA A 46 -10.73 -2.94 6.68
N LYS A 47 -10.87 -3.86 7.66
CA LYS A 47 -12.11 -4.00 8.42
C LYS A 47 -12.14 -2.92 9.49
N LEU A 48 -12.84 -1.83 9.20
CA LEU A 48 -12.89 -0.66 10.05
C LEU A 48 -14.33 -0.26 10.33
N GLN A 49 -14.56 0.28 11.52
CA GLN A 49 -15.89 0.69 11.95
C GLN A 49 -16.22 2.14 11.63
N SER A 50 -15.20 2.97 11.33
CA SER A 50 -15.41 4.38 11.12
C SER A 50 -14.32 4.99 10.24
N ASP A 51 -14.60 6.18 9.70
CA ASP A 51 -13.62 6.96 8.95
C ASP A 51 -12.48 7.44 9.86
N THR A 52 -12.77 7.63 11.15
CA THR A 52 -11.73 8.00 12.12
C THR A 52 -10.66 6.92 12.22
N GLU A 53 -11.06 5.64 12.23
CA GLU A 53 -10.11 4.53 12.26
C GLU A 53 -9.28 4.49 10.97
N ALA A 54 -9.87 4.81 9.83
CA ALA A 54 -9.14 4.88 8.56
C ALA A 54 -8.09 5.98 8.59
N VAL A 55 -8.42 7.15 9.13
CA VAL A 55 -7.48 8.25 9.29
C VAL A 55 -6.32 7.86 10.21
N LYS A 56 -6.63 7.19 11.32
CA LYS A 56 -5.61 6.71 12.27
C LYS A 56 -4.68 5.70 11.62
N LEU A 57 -5.22 4.78 10.84
CA LEU A 57 -4.43 3.77 10.14
C LEU A 57 -3.48 4.43 9.15
N LYS A 58 -3.97 5.38 8.37
CA LYS A 58 -3.15 6.10 7.40
C LYS A 58 -2.01 6.85 8.09
N LYS A 59 -2.31 7.53 9.20
CA LYS A 59 -1.28 8.24 9.98
C LYS A 59 -0.23 7.30 10.55
N ARG A 60 -0.65 6.11 10.99
CA ARG A 60 0.28 5.10 11.50
C ARG A 60 1.25 4.65 10.42
N ILE A 61 0.72 4.37 9.23
CA ILE A 61 1.56 3.98 8.09
C ILE A 61 2.52 5.09 7.72
N GLU A 62 2.03 6.32 7.59
CA GLU A 62 2.86 7.47 7.26
C GLU A 62 3.97 7.70 8.30
N ASN A 63 3.64 7.52 9.58
CA ASN A 63 4.63 7.66 10.64
C ASN A 63 5.69 6.55 10.56
N ASN A 64 5.29 5.32 10.32
CA ASN A 64 6.22 4.21 10.19
C ASN A 64 7.15 4.39 8.98
N VAL A 65 6.63 4.91 7.87
CA VAL A 65 7.45 5.26 6.71
C VAL A 65 8.46 6.35 7.06
N ARG A 66 8.00 7.38 7.77
CA ARG A 66 8.89 8.47 8.20
C ARG A 66 10.01 7.95 9.09
N GLN A 67 9.68 7.06 10.04
CA GLN A 67 10.68 6.47 10.93
C GLN A 67 11.71 5.64 10.14
N PHE A 68 11.26 4.88 9.16
CA PHE A 68 12.17 4.18 8.27
C PHE A 68 13.11 5.15 7.55
N ASN A 69 12.55 6.20 6.96
CA ASN A 69 13.35 7.17 6.20
C ASN A 69 14.39 7.89 7.07
N ILE A 70 14.08 8.11 8.36
CA ILE A 70 15.00 8.76 9.29
C ILE A 70 16.12 7.81 9.73
N HIS A 71 15.79 6.54 10.00
CA HIS A 71 16.72 5.61 10.66
C HIS A 71 17.39 4.62 9.70
N SER A 72 16.89 4.49 8.48
CA SER A 72 17.46 3.57 7.50
C SER A 72 18.83 4.05 7.01
N LYS A 73 19.71 3.09 6.77
CA LYS A 73 21.02 3.35 6.15
C LYS A 73 20.95 3.29 4.63
N GLU A 74 19.79 3.01 4.07
CA GLU A 74 19.62 2.95 2.63
C GLU A 74 19.71 4.36 2.00
N PRO A 75 20.23 4.45 0.75
CA PRO A 75 20.39 5.75 0.10
C PRO A 75 19.08 6.36 -0.39
N PHE A 76 18.00 5.57 -0.41
CA PHE A 76 16.71 6.02 -0.89
C PHE A 76 15.76 6.31 0.27
N HIS A 77 14.74 7.15 0.00
CA HIS A 77 13.60 7.35 0.89
C HIS A 77 12.38 6.69 0.29
N LEU A 78 11.55 6.08 1.15
CA LEU A 78 10.29 5.49 0.72
C LEU A 78 9.22 6.56 0.56
N SER A 79 8.54 6.55 -0.58
CA SER A 79 7.41 7.43 -0.88
C SER A 79 6.46 6.68 -1.79
N PHE A 80 5.33 6.26 -1.24
CA PHE A 80 4.31 5.49 -1.96
C PHE A 80 2.94 6.11 -1.73
N SER A 81 2.07 5.96 -2.73
CA SER A 81 0.68 6.40 -2.63
C SER A 81 -0.15 5.30 -1.99
N ILE A 82 -0.94 5.66 -0.98
CA ILE A 82 -1.74 4.70 -0.22
C ILE A 82 -3.19 5.13 -0.22
N GLY A 83 -4.07 4.22 -0.67
CA GLY A 83 -5.50 4.35 -0.51
C GLY A 83 -6.00 3.37 0.55
N ILE A 84 -7.03 3.73 1.28
CA ILE A 84 -7.64 2.85 2.27
C ILE A 84 -9.11 2.67 1.92
N ALA A 85 -9.51 1.42 1.71
CA ALA A 85 -10.89 1.04 1.50
C ALA A 85 -11.35 0.28 2.74
N LYS A 86 -12.44 0.72 3.37
CA LYS A 86 -12.97 0.09 4.58
C LYS A 86 -14.10 -0.87 4.24
N TYR A 87 -14.21 -1.94 5.02
CA TYR A 87 -15.34 -2.86 4.95
C TYR A 87 -15.78 -3.26 6.36
N ASN A 88 -17.00 -3.82 6.47
CA ASN A 88 -17.50 -4.38 7.71
C ASN A 88 -18.28 -5.67 7.42
N GLU A 89 -18.73 -6.34 8.48
CA GLU A 89 -19.43 -7.63 8.33
C GLU A 89 -20.73 -7.53 7.56
N LYS A 90 -21.39 -6.36 7.58
CA LYS A 90 -22.66 -6.15 6.92
C LYS A 90 -22.52 -6.02 5.39
N ASN A 91 -21.37 -5.54 4.92
CA ASN A 91 -21.14 -5.29 3.49
C ASN A 91 -19.98 -6.09 2.92
N ILE A 92 -19.57 -7.16 3.59
CA ILE A 92 -18.40 -7.94 3.18
C ILE A 92 -18.52 -8.49 1.76
N ASP A 93 -19.71 -8.98 1.37
CA ASP A 93 -19.92 -9.53 0.04
C ASP A 93 -19.77 -8.46 -1.04
N THR A 94 -20.37 -7.30 -0.79
CA THR A 94 -20.23 -6.14 -1.69
C THR A 94 -18.78 -5.68 -1.74
N PHE A 95 -18.10 -5.68 -0.60
CA PHE A 95 -16.70 -5.31 -0.51
C PHE A 95 -15.81 -6.26 -1.31
N LEU A 96 -16.01 -7.57 -1.18
CA LEU A 96 -15.23 -8.56 -1.92
C LEU A 96 -15.42 -8.42 -3.42
N SER A 97 -16.65 -8.15 -3.87
CA SER A 97 -16.95 -7.89 -5.27
C SER A 97 -16.24 -6.63 -5.76
N ALA A 98 -16.30 -5.55 -4.98
CA ALA A 98 -15.62 -4.30 -5.33
C ALA A 98 -14.09 -4.47 -5.37
N MET A 99 -13.54 -5.29 -4.47
CA MET A 99 -12.12 -5.60 -4.47
C MET A 99 -11.71 -6.33 -5.74
N ASP A 100 -12.49 -7.34 -6.17
CA ASP A 100 -12.24 -8.07 -7.40
C ASP A 100 -12.29 -7.14 -8.61
N ASP A 101 -13.28 -6.25 -8.66
CA ASP A 101 -13.42 -5.28 -9.75
C ASP A 101 -12.24 -4.31 -9.78
N SER A 102 -11.81 -3.82 -8.63
CA SER A 102 -10.66 -2.90 -8.52
C SER A 102 -9.37 -3.58 -8.98
N MET A 103 -9.16 -4.82 -8.60
CA MET A 103 -8.00 -5.60 -9.05
C MET A 103 -8.03 -5.83 -10.56
N TYR A 104 -9.20 -6.12 -11.10
CA TYR A 104 -9.38 -6.33 -12.54
C TYR A 104 -9.09 -5.05 -13.31
N GLU A 105 -9.62 -3.91 -12.87
CA GLU A 105 -9.36 -2.62 -13.49
C GLU A 105 -7.89 -2.25 -13.44
N ALA A 106 -7.23 -2.47 -12.31
CA ALA A 106 -5.80 -2.20 -12.17
C ALA A 106 -4.97 -3.02 -13.15
N LYS A 107 -5.29 -4.31 -13.31
CA LYS A 107 -4.61 -5.18 -14.28
C LYS A 107 -4.82 -4.70 -15.71
N ASN A 108 -6.03 -4.29 -16.05
CA ASN A 108 -6.33 -3.78 -17.38
C ASN A 108 -5.59 -2.47 -17.68
N MET A 109 -5.58 -1.54 -16.72
CA MET A 109 -4.84 -0.29 -16.87
C MET A 109 -3.36 -0.55 -17.04
N HIS A 110 -2.82 -1.48 -16.28
CA HIS A 110 -1.40 -1.85 -16.39
C HIS A 110 -1.07 -2.39 -17.78
N ARG A 111 -1.94 -3.23 -18.35
CA ARG A 111 -1.77 -3.75 -19.72
C ARG A 111 -1.81 -2.65 -20.75
N LEU A 112 -2.71 -1.67 -20.60
CA LEU A 112 -2.83 -0.55 -21.53
C LEU A 112 -1.63 0.38 -21.50
N MET A 113 -0.92 0.44 -20.37
CA MET A 113 0.24 1.29 -20.18
C MET A 113 1.56 0.64 -20.61
N GLN A 114 1.51 -0.64 -20.92
CA GLN A 114 2.66 -1.38 -21.44
C GLN A 114 2.74 -1.27 -22.96
#